data_5bdbcaff5ea02853e9b438807f8a3c36
#
_entry.id   5bdbcaff5ea02853e9b438807f8a3c36
#
_cell.length_a   1.000
_cell.length_b   1.000
_cell.length_c   1.000
_cell.angle_alpha   90.00
_cell.angle_beta   90.00
_cell.angle_gamma   90.00
#
_symmetry.space_group_name_H-M   'P 1'
#
loop_
_entity.id
_entity.type
_entity.pdbx_description
1 polymer ?
#
loop_
_entity_poly.entity_id
_entity_poly.type
_entity_poly.pdbx_seq_one_letter_code
_entity_poly.pdbx_strand_id
1 'polypeptide(L)'
;MKFIQAGVIAVAAAALALPALATPNAMHEAHNAMSKSGLNINMGQLNKSKQDGTATVKDVSGGVWVKVSVYNEPKGASEPAHIHKGTCAKLDPAPFKPLSNIVNGTSTTTIKGITVAELKKAHFAINVHKSASELTHYVSCGDL
;
A
#
# COMPACT_ATOMS: atom_id res chain seq x y z
N MET A 1 56.45 49.23 41.39
CA MET A 1 56.39 48.24 40.34
C MET A 1 54.91 47.91 40.09
N LYS A 2 54.34 48.37 39.02
CA LYS A 2 52.91 48.09 38.62
C LYS A 2 52.96 47.07 37.51
N PHE A 3 52.38 45.88 37.76
CA PHE A 3 52.20 44.86 36.74
C PHE A 3 50.88 45.14 35.98
N ILE A 4 50.95 45.32 34.67
CA ILE A 4 49.83 45.45 33.76
C ILE A 4 49.47 44.05 33.29
N GLN A 5 48.29 43.56 33.65
CA GLN A 5 47.74 42.32 33.08
C GLN A 5 47.06 42.64 31.75
N ALA A 6 47.56 42.02 30.70
CA ALA A 6 46.92 42.05 29.40
C ALA A 6 45.78 41.02 29.36
N GLY A 7 44.54 41.49 29.19
CA GLY A 7 43.37 40.63 29.01
C GLY A 7 43.34 40.06 27.57
N VAL A 8 43.23 38.75 27.46
CA VAL A 8 43.02 38.05 26.22
C VAL A 8 41.51 38.03 25.96
N ILE A 9 41.07 38.66 24.87
CA ILE A 9 39.69 38.62 24.40
C ILE A 9 39.58 37.37 23.52
N ALA A 10 38.83 36.36 23.98
CA ALA A 10 38.47 35.21 23.18
C ALA A 10 37.30 35.57 22.28
N VAL A 11 37.49 35.59 20.96
CA VAL A 11 36.44 35.76 19.98
C VAL A 11 35.85 34.36 19.72
N ALA A 12 34.62 34.14 20.19
CA ALA A 12 33.87 32.94 19.86
C ALA A 12 33.31 33.04 18.44
N ALA A 13 33.84 32.25 17.52
CA ALA A 13 33.30 32.10 16.17
C ALA A 13 32.05 31.20 16.23
N ALA A 14 30.87 31.79 16.09
CA ALA A 14 29.63 31.03 15.90
C ALA A 14 29.61 30.44 14.46
N ALA A 15 29.77 29.14 14.36
CA ALA A 15 29.59 28.42 13.10
C ALA A 15 28.08 28.31 12.79
N LEU A 16 27.62 29.05 11.82
CA LEU A 16 26.27 28.89 11.25
C LEU A 16 26.24 27.56 10.46
N ALA A 17 25.57 26.55 10.99
CA ALA A 17 25.29 25.33 10.28
C ALA A 17 24.24 25.62 9.20
N LEU A 18 24.67 25.60 7.94
CA LEU A 18 23.76 25.64 6.79
C LEU A 18 22.98 24.31 6.73
N PRO A 19 21.67 24.33 6.42
CA PRO A 19 20.92 23.09 6.21
C PRO A 19 21.53 22.36 5.02
N ALA A 20 21.90 21.11 5.22
CA ALA A 20 22.38 20.25 4.15
C ALA A 20 21.25 20.09 3.12
N LEU A 21 21.47 20.60 1.91
CA LEU A 21 20.63 20.34 0.75
C LEU A 21 20.68 18.82 0.50
N ALA A 22 19.51 18.18 0.54
CA ALA A 22 19.40 16.76 0.21
C ALA A 22 20.00 16.51 -1.18
N THR A 23 20.97 15.61 -1.25
CA THR A 23 21.62 15.26 -2.51
C THR A 23 20.63 14.57 -3.44
N PRO A 24 20.74 14.70 -4.77
CA PRO A 24 19.88 14.00 -5.74
C PRO A 24 19.83 12.49 -5.53
N ASN A 25 20.93 11.89 -5.04
CA ASN A 25 20.98 10.47 -4.70
C ASN A 25 20.06 10.06 -3.56
N ALA A 26 19.89 10.88 -2.51
CA ALA A 26 19.00 10.56 -1.39
C ALA A 26 17.53 10.50 -1.85
N MET A 27 17.12 11.36 -2.79
CA MET A 27 15.79 11.29 -3.40
C MET A 27 15.63 10.05 -4.28
N HIS A 28 16.65 9.66 -5.02
CA HIS A 28 16.62 8.48 -5.89
C HIS A 28 16.56 7.18 -5.07
N GLU A 29 17.26 7.11 -3.95
CA GLU A 29 17.22 5.98 -3.03
C GLU A 29 15.86 5.89 -2.30
N ALA A 30 15.25 7.02 -1.93
CA ALA A 30 13.91 7.04 -1.34
C ALA A 30 12.84 6.56 -2.35
N HIS A 31 12.91 6.96 -3.62
CA HIS A 31 12.05 6.44 -4.69
C HIS A 31 12.27 4.95 -4.95
N ASN A 32 13.51 4.49 -4.90
CA ASN A 32 13.85 3.08 -5.10
C ASN A 32 13.45 2.20 -3.91
N ALA A 33 13.50 2.73 -2.67
CA ALA A 33 13.00 2.05 -1.48
C ALA A 33 11.47 1.92 -1.50
N MET A 34 10.73 2.93 -1.97
CA MET A 34 9.28 2.85 -2.18
C MET A 34 8.88 1.82 -3.24
N SER A 35 9.72 1.62 -4.27
CA SER A 35 9.46 0.62 -5.33
C SER A 35 9.68 -0.83 -4.88
N LYS A 36 10.35 -1.07 -3.74
CA LYS A 36 10.65 -2.42 -3.22
C LYS A 36 9.62 -2.96 -2.22
N SER A 37 8.68 -2.16 -1.73
CA SER A 37 7.67 -2.58 -0.75
C SER A 37 6.36 -2.99 -1.42
N GLY A 38 6.41 -3.89 -2.41
CA GLY A 38 5.22 -4.46 -3.02
C GLY A 38 4.79 -5.76 -2.35
N LEU A 39 3.49 -6.04 -2.32
CA LEU A 39 2.91 -7.34 -2.02
C LEU A 39 2.46 -7.99 -3.31
N ASN A 40 2.82 -9.26 -3.49
CA ASN A 40 2.21 -10.13 -4.49
C ASN A 40 1.41 -11.19 -3.74
N ILE A 41 0.13 -11.26 -4.03
CA ILE A 41 -0.85 -12.07 -3.31
C ILE A 41 -1.44 -13.07 -4.28
N ASN A 42 -1.50 -14.34 -3.89
CA ASN A 42 -2.27 -15.34 -4.62
C ASN A 42 -3.74 -15.22 -4.22
N MET A 43 -4.61 -15.09 -5.21
CA MET A 43 -6.05 -15.05 -5.05
C MET A 43 -6.60 -16.46 -5.29
N GLY A 44 -7.10 -17.10 -4.23
CA GLY A 44 -7.71 -18.42 -4.31
C GLY A 44 -9.19 -18.35 -4.65
N GLN A 45 -9.68 -19.33 -5.41
CA GLN A 45 -11.11 -19.45 -5.69
C GLN A 45 -11.92 -19.72 -4.43
N LEU A 46 -13.13 -19.19 -4.36
CA LEU A 46 -14.12 -19.48 -3.33
C LEU A 46 -15.40 -20.02 -3.98
N ASN A 47 -16.18 -20.77 -3.20
CA ASN A 47 -17.51 -21.27 -3.59
C ASN A 47 -17.54 -21.98 -4.95
N LYS A 48 -16.46 -22.69 -5.30
CA LYS A 48 -16.32 -23.43 -6.56
C LYS A 48 -16.44 -22.54 -7.80
N SER A 49 -16.12 -21.27 -7.69
CA SER A 49 -16.20 -20.28 -8.78
C SER A 49 -15.24 -20.57 -9.93
N LYS A 50 -14.13 -21.27 -9.67
CA LYS A 50 -12.98 -21.45 -10.56
C LYS A 50 -12.22 -20.14 -10.84
N GLN A 51 -12.52 -19.08 -10.11
CA GLN A 51 -11.89 -17.76 -10.23
C GLN A 51 -10.73 -17.65 -9.27
N ASP A 52 -9.55 -18.00 -9.69
CA ASP A 52 -8.27 -17.77 -9.03
C ASP A 52 -7.50 -16.66 -9.76
N GLY A 53 -6.37 -16.24 -9.19
CA GLY A 53 -5.58 -15.18 -9.81
C GLY A 53 -4.51 -14.59 -8.90
N THR A 54 -4.24 -13.32 -9.07
CA THR A 54 -3.23 -12.59 -8.30
C THR A 54 -3.67 -11.18 -7.98
N ALA A 55 -3.14 -10.64 -6.87
CA ALA A 55 -3.20 -9.21 -6.62
C ALA A 55 -1.79 -8.67 -6.36
N THR A 56 -1.54 -7.44 -6.80
CA THR A 56 -0.31 -6.70 -6.51
C THR A 56 -0.69 -5.41 -5.80
N VAL A 57 -0.04 -5.14 -4.66
CA VAL A 57 -0.19 -3.89 -3.90
C VAL A 57 1.16 -3.21 -3.79
N LYS A 58 1.25 -1.92 -4.12
CA LYS A 58 2.50 -1.14 -4.08
C LYS A 58 2.25 0.21 -3.44
N ASP A 59 3.21 0.70 -2.66
CA ASP A 59 3.20 2.10 -2.22
C ASP A 59 3.35 3.03 -3.41
N VAL A 60 2.54 4.08 -3.42
CA VAL A 60 2.60 5.21 -4.35
C VAL A 60 2.53 6.52 -3.58
N SER A 61 2.72 7.65 -4.24
CA SER A 61 2.62 8.96 -3.58
C SER A 61 1.24 9.13 -2.94
N GLY A 62 1.22 9.25 -1.61
CA GLY A 62 0.01 9.48 -0.81
C GLY A 62 -0.91 8.28 -0.61
N GLY A 63 -0.48 7.04 -0.92
CA GLY A 63 -1.30 5.85 -0.70
C GLY A 63 -0.74 4.57 -1.29
N VAL A 64 -1.62 3.65 -1.66
CA VAL A 64 -1.27 2.39 -2.32
C VAL A 64 -1.98 2.24 -3.66
N TRP A 65 -1.28 1.66 -4.62
CA TRP A 65 -1.84 1.18 -5.87
C TRP A 65 -2.09 -0.32 -5.76
N VAL A 66 -3.29 -0.74 -6.13
CA VAL A 66 -3.74 -2.13 -6.08
C VAL A 66 -4.16 -2.55 -7.48
N LYS A 67 -3.60 -3.65 -7.97
CA LYS A 67 -4.08 -4.35 -9.18
C LYS A 67 -4.56 -5.73 -8.77
N VAL A 68 -5.77 -6.09 -9.17
CA VAL A 68 -6.32 -7.45 -9.02
C VAL A 68 -6.50 -8.04 -10.41
N SER A 69 -6.12 -9.30 -10.60
CA SER A 69 -6.36 -10.05 -11.82
C SER A 69 -6.92 -11.41 -11.43
N VAL A 70 -8.07 -11.78 -11.99
CA VAL A 70 -8.71 -13.08 -11.81
C VAL A 70 -8.93 -13.76 -13.15
N TYR A 71 -8.82 -15.08 -13.15
CA TYR A 71 -9.12 -15.93 -14.31
C TYR A 71 -10.57 -16.41 -14.24
N ASN A 72 -11.09 -16.83 -15.36
CA ASN A 72 -12.43 -17.42 -15.49
C ASN A 72 -13.59 -16.52 -15.03
N GLU A 73 -13.39 -15.19 -15.02
CA GLU A 73 -14.50 -14.25 -14.87
C GLU A 73 -15.55 -14.50 -15.97
N PRO A 74 -16.84 -14.55 -15.64
CA PRO A 74 -17.88 -14.68 -16.67
C PRO A 74 -17.86 -13.51 -17.66
N LYS A 75 -18.00 -13.79 -18.94
CA LYS A 75 -17.98 -12.76 -19.98
C LYS A 75 -19.04 -11.68 -19.71
N GLY A 76 -18.61 -10.44 -19.67
CA GLY A 76 -19.45 -9.27 -19.42
C GLY A 76 -19.83 -9.07 -17.96
N ALA A 77 -19.24 -9.83 -17.04
CA ALA A 77 -19.41 -9.59 -15.60
C ALA A 77 -18.78 -8.26 -15.18
N SER A 78 -19.27 -7.73 -14.07
CA SER A 78 -18.69 -6.62 -13.33
C SER A 78 -18.74 -7.00 -11.86
N GLU A 79 -17.62 -7.50 -11.35
CA GLU A 79 -17.53 -8.13 -10.04
C GLU A 79 -16.95 -7.15 -9.02
N PRO A 80 -17.74 -6.73 -8.00
CA PRO A 80 -17.24 -5.85 -6.95
C PRO A 80 -16.05 -6.46 -6.22
N ALA A 81 -15.05 -5.64 -5.88
CA ALA A 81 -13.90 -6.06 -5.11
C ALA A 81 -13.65 -5.09 -3.95
N HIS A 82 -13.20 -5.62 -2.82
CA HIS A 82 -12.94 -4.86 -1.62
C HIS A 82 -11.71 -5.38 -0.88
N ILE A 83 -11.10 -4.50 -0.07
CA ILE A 83 -10.24 -4.92 1.05
C ILE A 83 -11.14 -5.02 2.28
N HIS A 84 -11.11 -6.17 2.94
CA HIS A 84 -11.80 -6.43 4.21
C HIS A 84 -10.80 -6.62 5.34
N LYS A 85 -11.21 -6.34 6.59
CA LYS A 85 -10.49 -6.80 7.77
C LYS A 85 -10.68 -8.29 7.94
N GLY A 86 -9.68 -8.97 8.51
CA GLY A 86 -9.68 -10.42 8.71
C GLY A 86 -8.91 -11.17 7.62
N THR A 87 -9.15 -12.45 7.52
CA THR A 87 -8.54 -13.36 6.55
C THR A 87 -9.61 -13.94 5.62
N CYS A 88 -9.20 -14.55 4.52
CA CYS A 88 -10.13 -15.24 3.60
C CYS A 88 -10.98 -16.31 4.31
N ALA A 89 -10.48 -16.90 5.40
CA ALA A 89 -11.25 -17.85 6.22
C ALA A 89 -12.29 -17.17 7.11
N LYS A 90 -12.09 -15.90 7.49
CA LYS A 90 -12.96 -15.13 8.37
C LYS A 90 -12.84 -13.64 8.08
N LEU A 91 -13.60 -13.17 7.12
CA LEU A 91 -13.69 -11.75 6.77
C LEU A 91 -14.69 -11.01 7.67
N ASP A 92 -14.36 -9.75 8.01
CA ASP A 92 -15.36 -8.80 8.49
C ASP A 92 -16.32 -8.51 7.32
N PRO A 93 -17.63 -8.66 7.47
CA PRO A 93 -18.59 -8.37 6.40
C PRO A 93 -18.53 -6.91 5.90
N ALA A 94 -18.14 -5.97 6.77
CA ALA A 94 -18.01 -4.57 6.40
C ALA A 94 -16.72 -4.34 5.61
N PRO A 95 -16.78 -3.80 4.37
CA PRO A 95 -15.57 -3.52 3.60
C PRO A 95 -14.76 -2.40 4.27
N PHE A 96 -13.44 -2.60 4.37
CA PHE A 96 -12.52 -1.58 4.86
C PHE A 96 -12.22 -0.52 3.79
N LYS A 97 -11.98 -0.95 2.56
CA LYS A 97 -11.75 -0.07 1.40
C LYS A 97 -12.39 -0.67 0.15
N PRO A 98 -13.13 0.12 -0.64
CA PRO A 98 -13.60 -0.30 -1.95
C PRO A 98 -12.43 -0.35 -2.94
N LEU A 99 -12.49 -1.30 -3.85
CA LEU A 99 -11.68 -1.36 -5.06
C LEU A 99 -12.58 -1.14 -6.28
N SER A 100 -11.98 -0.84 -7.42
CA SER A 100 -12.71 -0.87 -8.71
C SER A 100 -13.21 -2.28 -8.98
N ASN A 101 -14.38 -2.41 -9.61
CA ASN A 101 -14.90 -3.71 -10.01
C ASN A 101 -13.91 -4.41 -10.94
N ILE A 102 -13.86 -5.73 -10.85
CA ILE A 102 -13.19 -6.56 -11.84
C ILE A 102 -14.05 -6.53 -13.10
N VAL A 103 -13.43 -6.21 -14.22
CA VAL A 103 -14.06 -6.21 -15.56
C VAL A 103 -13.05 -6.78 -16.55
N ASN A 104 -13.44 -7.76 -17.34
CA ASN A 104 -12.54 -8.49 -18.23
C ASN A 104 -11.31 -9.07 -17.48
N GLY A 105 -11.57 -9.62 -16.30
CA GLY A 105 -10.58 -10.31 -15.47
C GLY A 105 -9.63 -9.40 -14.69
N THR A 106 -9.78 -8.08 -14.70
CA THR A 106 -8.81 -7.19 -14.01
C THR A 106 -9.44 -5.92 -13.46
N SER A 107 -8.82 -5.39 -12.41
CA SER A 107 -9.08 -4.02 -11.93
C SER A 107 -7.80 -3.35 -11.44
N THR A 108 -7.84 -2.02 -11.38
CA THR A 108 -6.76 -1.20 -10.81
C THR A 108 -7.38 -0.08 -9.99
N THR A 109 -6.88 0.10 -8.76
CA THR A 109 -7.37 1.11 -7.83
C THR A 109 -6.20 1.80 -7.12
N THR A 110 -6.29 3.10 -6.92
CA THR A 110 -5.39 3.83 -6.00
C THR A 110 -6.17 4.23 -4.75
N ILE A 111 -5.71 3.80 -3.59
CA ILE A 111 -6.31 4.10 -2.28
C ILE A 111 -5.41 5.11 -1.57
N LYS A 112 -5.95 6.26 -1.20
CA LYS A 112 -5.21 7.31 -0.48
C LYS A 112 -5.17 7.05 1.03
N GLY A 113 -4.11 7.57 1.70
CA GLY A 113 -4.02 7.62 3.14
C GLY A 113 -3.77 6.28 3.83
N ILE A 114 -3.20 5.30 3.12
CA ILE A 114 -2.78 4.01 3.67
C ILE A 114 -1.48 3.56 3.00
N THR A 115 -0.68 2.76 3.67
CA THR A 115 0.59 2.21 3.18
C THR A 115 0.56 0.68 3.15
N VAL A 116 1.44 0.08 2.36
CA VAL A 116 1.66 -1.38 2.36
C VAL A 116 2.06 -1.87 3.76
N ALA A 117 2.87 -1.09 4.49
CA ALA A 117 3.29 -1.44 5.85
C ALA A 117 2.10 -1.51 6.82
N GLU A 118 1.10 -0.63 6.70
CA GLU A 118 -0.12 -0.66 7.51
C GLU A 118 -0.99 -1.86 7.15
N LEU A 119 -1.12 -2.18 5.86
CA LEU A 119 -1.86 -3.37 5.42
C LEU A 119 -1.23 -4.68 5.95
N LYS A 120 0.10 -4.73 6.08
CA LYS A 120 0.82 -5.88 6.64
C LYS A 120 0.70 -6.03 8.16
N LYS A 121 0.50 -4.94 8.90
CA LYS A 121 0.44 -4.97 10.38
C LYS A 121 -0.85 -5.56 10.92
N ALA A 122 -1.93 -5.48 10.18
CA ALA A 122 -3.23 -6.02 10.54
C ALA A 122 -3.61 -7.13 9.54
N HIS A 123 -4.51 -8.00 9.95
CA HIS A 123 -5.03 -9.00 9.02
C HIS A 123 -6.03 -8.31 8.08
N PHE A 124 -5.70 -8.30 6.81
CA PHE A 124 -6.58 -7.86 5.73
C PHE A 124 -6.59 -8.89 4.61
N ALA A 125 -7.65 -8.90 3.83
CA ALA A 125 -7.74 -9.70 2.63
C ALA A 125 -8.41 -8.90 1.51
N ILE A 126 -8.02 -9.17 0.27
CA ILE A 126 -8.73 -8.74 -0.93
C ILE A 126 -9.76 -9.79 -1.26
N ASN A 127 -11.00 -9.36 -1.45
CA ASN A 127 -12.12 -10.23 -1.76
C ASN A 127 -12.83 -9.73 -3.03
N VAL A 128 -13.23 -10.67 -3.88
CA VAL A 128 -14.03 -10.44 -5.09
C VAL A 128 -15.40 -11.10 -4.91
N HIS A 129 -16.46 -10.35 -5.21
CA HIS A 129 -17.85 -10.78 -5.10
C HIS A 129 -18.40 -11.14 -6.48
N LYS A 130 -19.36 -12.02 -6.53
CA LYS A 130 -19.96 -12.49 -7.78
C LYS A 130 -20.64 -11.37 -8.58
N SER A 131 -21.36 -10.48 -7.91
CA SER A 131 -22.04 -9.34 -8.53
C SER A 131 -22.48 -8.32 -7.49
N ALA A 132 -22.90 -7.14 -7.92
CA ALA A 132 -23.44 -6.11 -7.02
C ALA A 132 -24.75 -6.55 -6.33
N SER A 133 -25.50 -7.48 -6.90
CA SER A 133 -26.70 -8.05 -6.29
C SER A 133 -26.43 -9.27 -5.39
N GLU A 134 -25.21 -9.81 -5.43
CA GLU A 134 -24.80 -11.02 -4.69
C GLU A 134 -23.50 -10.77 -3.89
N LEU A 135 -23.48 -9.70 -3.07
CA LEU A 135 -22.30 -9.31 -2.29
C LEU A 135 -21.92 -10.31 -1.18
N THR A 136 -22.80 -11.22 -0.80
CA THR A 136 -22.49 -12.32 0.13
C THR A 136 -21.87 -13.52 -0.55
N HIS A 137 -21.88 -13.57 -1.89
CA HIS A 137 -21.31 -14.66 -2.69
C HIS A 137 -19.90 -14.27 -3.15
N TYR A 138 -18.90 -14.78 -2.45
CA TYR A 138 -17.49 -14.52 -2.76
C TYR A 138 -16.98 -15.48 -3.82
N VAL A 139 -16.23 -14.99 -4.80
CA VAL A 139 -15.71 -15.80 -5.91
C VAL A 139 -14.18 -15.96 -5.84
N SER A 140 -13.47 -14.99 -5.28
CA SER A 140 -12.02 -15.07 -5.10
C SER A 140 -11.56 -14.30 -3.86
N CYS A 141 -10.47 -14.75 -3.23
CA CYS A 141 -9.92 -14.08 -2.05
C CYS A 141 -8.41 -14.33 -1.92
N GLY A 142 -7.69 -13.32 -1.41
CA GLY A 142 -6.28 -13.41 -1.09
C GLY A 142 -5.92 -12.61 0.15
N ASP A 143 -5.20 -13.21 1.09
CA ASP A 143 -4.73 -12.58 2.33
C ASP A 143 -3.55 -11.63 2.04
N LEU A 144 -3.55 -10.41 2.68
CA LEU A 144 -2.55 -9.35 2.57
C LEU A 144 -1.42 -9.50 3.59
#